data_e0c8528db2edff095a68c35f467da9bf
#
_entry.id   e0c8528db2edff095a68c35f467da9bf
#
_cell.length_a   1.000
_cell.length_b   1.000
_cell.length_c   1.000
_cell.angle_alpha   90.00
_cell.angle_beta   90.00
_cell.angle_gamma   90.00
#
_symmetry.space_group_name_H-M   'P 1'
#
loop_
_entity.id
_entity.type
_entity.pdbx_description
1 polymer ?
#
loop_
_entity_poly.entity_id
_entity_poly.type
_entity_poly.pdbx_seq_one_letter_code
_entity_poly.pdbx_strand_id
1 'polypeptide(L)'
;MKFKYRWWGKGDVDASIGIFFDGFSKILSATGIMLFVFGMPADIVLGKIVPGVGLAIFAGNLWYFYEAWSLAKKEHRQDVTAQPFGIGASQLTGWLYLIMGPVYWQTGDAELAFQVGLAASLIGGFIEVLGGFIGRWIVKVVPHSALMGNMASSALVWLSFVGIAMVFDKPLYALLPFCMVVIDYLGKADKRFQKIPTGVVAVVLGAVIAWCGGYLTWDNFTASFSNLGFYPPTFCGGDIVQGMKGIFPFLPVIIPLQINNFLSTLQGIEAAKAVGDSYPERRSMVMDGCSTMLGSLFGNPFPTTVYFGHPGWKELGARAGFSLVNAVAYLLICLTGLTGVLMALIPTEAVMVLLVFVGFSVTAATFQELDKKYVNVVLLSLVPILFQYIQTQISSSVQAAGTTVEALTAAQFAEYSVPIQGIQYLGNGAFLSSLLLAGLLAYVVDKKYFHAAAFGGALAFCSFIGMIHAPSVALFPAEGIPFGIVYLAAAAWLVAKGLLFRQDRQGGKPADGTLH
;
A
#
# COMPACT_ATOMS: atom_id res chain seq x y z
N MET A 1 23.05 -38.60 -7.02
CA MET A 1 22.47 -37.67 -8.02
C MET A 1 22.44 -36.25 -7.43
N LYS A 2 22.89 -35.21 -8.18
CA LYS A 2 22.74 -33.83 -7.72
C LYS A 2 21.25 -33.47 -7.71
N PHE A 3 20.71 -32.98 -6.59
CA PHE A 3 19.34 -32.51 -6.49
C PHE A 3 19.06 -31.44 -7.55
N LYS A 4 17.99 -31.62 -8.35
CA LYS A 4 17.56 -30.68 -9.37
C LYS A 4 16.17 -30.17 -9.01
N TYR A 5 16.05 -28.92 -8.63
CA TYR A 5 14.76 -28.28 -8.39
C TYR A 5 14.00 -28.07 -9.71
N ARG A 6 12.76 -28.51 -9.74
CA ARG A 6 11.83 -28.28 -10.86
C ARG A 6 11.08 -26.99 -10.57
N TRP A 7 11.61 -25.88 -11.07
CA TRP A 7 11.10 -24.52 -10.81
C TRP A 7 9.69 -24.26 -11.37
N TRP A 8 9.14 -25.12 -12.23
CA TRP A 8 7.79 -25.05 -12.77
C TRP A 8 6.91 -26.15 -12.15
N GLY A 9 5.74 -25.74 -11.57
CA GLY A 9 4.73 -26.62 -11.00
C GLY A 9 3.37 -26.44 -11.68
N LYS A 10 2.38 -27.22 -11.27
CA LYS A 10 1.03 -27.15 -11.84
C LYS A 10 0.33 -25.80 -11.54
N GLY A 11 0.57 -25.23 -10.37
CA GLY A 11 -0.02 -23.98 -9.95
C GLY A 11 0.66 -22.72 -10.51
N ASP A 12 1.81 -22.85 -11.21
CA ASP A 12 2.52 -21.66 -11.73
C ASP A 12 1.73 -20.93 -12.82
N VAL A 13 0.87 -21.61 -13.58
CA VAL A 13 0.00 -20.96 -14.56
C VAL A 13 -1.01 -20.04 -13.86
N ASP A 14 -1.73 -20.58 -12.86
CA ASP A 14 -2.74 -19.83 -12.12
C ASP A 14 -2.09 -18.69 -11.33
N ALA A 15 -0.93 -18.95 -10.70
CA ALA A 15 -0.15 -17.92 -10.00
C ALA A 15 0.37 -16.83 -10.95
N SER A 16 0.88 -17.23 -12.16
CA SER A 16 1.30 -16.25 -13.17
C SER A 16 0.17 -15.31 -13.56
N ILE A 17 -1.00 -15.89 -13.87
CA ILE A 17 -2.17 -15.11 -14.28
C ILE A 17 -2.66 -14.23 -13.12
N GLY A 18 -2.87 -14.81 -11.92
CA GLY A 18 -3.42 -14.09 -10.78
C GLY A 18 -2.52 -12.94 -10.32
N ILE A 19 -1.22 -13.19 -10.14
CA ILE A 19 -0.26 -12.17 -9.70
C ILE A 19 0.00 -11.15 -10.80
N PHE A 20 0.02 -11.58 -12.08
CA PHE A 20 0.13 -10.65 -13.19
C PHE A 20 -1.03 -9.65 -13.21
N PHE A 21 -2.27 -10.12 -13.16
CA PHE A 21 -3.43 -9.22 -13.18
C PHE A 21 -3.53 -8.35 -11.93
N ASP A 22 -3.15 -8.84 -10.75
CA ASP A 22 -3.07 -8.01 -9.54
C ASP A 22 -2.08 -6.85 -9.70
N GLY A 23 -0.84 -7.13 -10.08
CA GLY A 23 0.17 -6.08 -10.28
C GLY A 23 -0.11 -5.20 -11.49
N PHE A 24 -0.59 -5.78 -12.60
CA PHE A 24 -0.90 -5.04 -13.82
C PHE A 24 -2.07 -4.07 -13.63
N SER A 25 -3.07 -4.44 -12.84
CA SER A 25 -4.17 -3.54 -12.46
C SER A 25 -3.68 -2.26 -11.77
N LYS A 26 -2.66 -2.39 -10.92
CA LYS A 26 -2.03 -1.26 -10.23
C LYS A 26 -1.29 -0.34 -11.21
N ILE A 27 -0.56 -0.92 -12.17
CA ILE A 27 0.12 -0.14 -13.22
C ILE A 27 -0.89 0.60 -14.09
N LEU A 28 -1.95 -0.08 -14.54
CA LEU A 28 -3.01 0.55 -15.34
C LEU A 28 -3.69 1.68 -14.57
N SER A 29 -4.06 1.43 -13.30
CA SER A 29 -4.70 2.44 -12.45
C SER A 29 -3.80 3.64 -12.23
N ALA A 30 -2.52 3.43 -11.89
CA ALA A 30 -1.56 4.51 -11.72
C ALA A 30 -1.38 5.33 -13.01
N THR A 31 -1.21 4.65 -14.13
CA THR A 31 -1.04 5.27 -15.44
C THR A 31 -2.30 6.08 -15.80
N GLY A 32 -3.50 5.51 -15.59
CA GLY A 32 -4.77 6.20 -15.82
C GLY A 32 -4.94 7.44 -14.95
N ILE A 33 -4.64 7.35 -13.67
CA ILE A 33 -4.71 8.49 -12.74
C ILE A 33 -3.73 9.59 -13.18
N MET A 34 -2.49 9.25 -13.49
CA MET A 34 -1.50 10.24 -13.92
C MET A 34 -1.89 10.92 -15.24
N LEU A 35 -2.36 10.16 -16.24
CA LEU A 35 -2.72 10.72 -17.56
C LEU A 35 -4.05 11.49 -17.53
N PHE A 36 -5.10 10.94 -16.89
CA PHE A 36 -6.46 11.45 -17.05
C PHE A 36 -6.95 12.25 -15.84
N VAL A 37 -6.47 11.96 -14.62
CA VAL A 37 -6.86 12.71 -13.42
C VAL A 37 -5.88 13.84 -13.16
N PHE A 38 -4.58 13.58 -13.21
CA PHE A 38 -3.55 14.63 -13.07
C PHE A 38 -3.26 15.37 -14.37
N GLY A 39 -3.59 14.82 -15.52
CA GLY A 39 -3.27 15.43 -16.82
C GLY A 39 -1.77 15.48 -17.12
N MET A 40 -0.98 14.57 -16.53
CA MET A 40 0.45 14.51 -16.78
C MET A 40 0.75 14.13 -18.24
N PRO A 41 1.79 14.72 -18.86
CA PRO A 41 2.19 14.39 -20.23
C PRO A 41 2.51 12.91 -20.42
N ALA A 42 2.08 12.36 -21.56
CA ALA A 42 2.25 10.95 -21.88
C ALA A 42 3.72 10.52 -22.01
N ASP A 43 4.61 11.42 -22.43
CA ASP A 43 6.05 11.20 -22.53
C ASP A 43 6.70 10.98 -21.16
N ILE A 44 6.21 11.64 -20.09
CA ILE A 44 6.65 11.38 -18.71
C ILE A 44 6.07 10.04 -18.24
N VAL A 45 4.76 9.84 -18.39
CA VAL A 45 4.08 8.68 -17.82
C VAL A 45 4.47 7.39 -18.55
N LEU A 46 4.27 7.35 -19.86
CA LEU A 46 4.55 6.17 -20.69
C LEU A 46 6.02 6.05 -21.09
N GLY A 47 6.73 7.19 -21.23
CA GLY A 47 8.12 7.22 -21.67
C GLY A 47 9.16 7.06 -20.56
N LYS A 48 8.87 7.51 -19.32
CA LYS A 48 9.81 7.44 -18.19
C LYS A 48 9.30 6.53 -17.07
N ILE A 49 8.06 6.76 -16.58
CA ILE A 49 7.55 6.08 -15.37
C ILE A 49 7.30 4.59 -15.66
N VAL A 50 6.51 4.27 -16.67
CA VAL A 50 6.13 2.88 -16.97
C VAL A 50 7.33 1.99 -17.25
N PRO A 51 8.34 2.39 -18.07
CA PRO A 51 9.56 1.59 -18.25
C PRO A 51 10.34 1.36 -16.96
N GLY A 52 10.44 2.38 -16.09
CA GLY A 52 11.07 2.26 -14.78
C GLY A 52 10.36 1.29 -13.85
N VAL A 53 9.02 1.30 -13.85
CA VAL A 53 8.17 0.33 -13.15
C VAL A 53 8.46 -1.09 -13.64
N GLY A 54 8.48 -1.30 -14.95
CA GLY A 54 8.80 -2.59 -15.55
C GLY A 54 10.16 -3.13 -15.10
N LEU A 55 11.17 -2.27 -15.08
CA LEU A 55 12.53 -2.64 -14.62
C LEU A 55 12.56 -3.02 -13.14
N ALA A 56 11.91 -2.24 -12.27
CA ALA A 56 11.86 -2.52 -10.84
C ALA A 56 11.18 -3.88 -10.55
N ILE A 57 10.03 -4.13 -11.17
CA ILE A 57 9.28 -5.38 -11.01
C ILE A 57 10.08 -6.56 -11.60
N PHE A 58 10.75 -6.37 -12.73
CA PHE A 58 11.63 -7.38 -13.32
C PHE A 58 12.73 -7.78 -12.35
N ALA A 59 13.47 -6.81 -11.82
CA ALA A 59 14.60 -7.06 -10.92
C ALA A 59 14.18 -7.83 -9.66
N GLY A 60 13.09 -7.41 -9.00
CA GLY A 60 12.59 -8.07 -7.80
C GLY A 60 12.05 -9.48 -8.06
N ASN A 61 11.24 -9.67 -9.10
CA ASN A 61 10.73 -11.01 -9.43
C ASN A 61 11.86 -11.98 -9.84
N LEU A 62 12.89 -11.49 -10.55
CA LEU A 62 14.06 -12.31 -10.87
C LEU A 62 14.82 -12.73 -9.60
N TRP A 63 14.92 -11.81 -8.63
CA TRP A 63 15.53 -12.12 -7.33
C TRP A 63 14.73 -13.17 -6.56
N TYR A 64 13.41 -13.03 -6.44
CA TYR A 64 12.58 -13.98 -5.70
C TYR A 64 12.49 -15.35 -6.39
N PHE A 65 12.59 -15.39 -7.71
CA PHE A 65 12.83 -16.64 -8.44
C PHE A 65 14.13 -17.31 -7.99
N TYR A 66 15.24 -16.54 -7.97
CA TYR A 66 16.54 -17.04 -7.54
C TYR A 66 16.55 -17.46 -6.06
N GLU A 67 15.91 -16.69 -5.19
CA GLU A 67 15.83 -16.98 -3.75
C GLU A 67 15.07 -18.28 -3.47
N ALA A 68 13.92 -18.50 -4.13
CA ALA A 68 13.17 -19.74 -4.06
C ALA A 68 13.97 -20.94 -4.58
N TRP A 69 14.65 -20.77 -5.71
CA TRP A 69 15.53 -21.80 -6.27
C TRP A 69 16.70 -22.14 -5.33
N SER A 70 17.30 -21.14 -4.70
CA SER A 70 18.37 -21.31 -3.73
C SER A 70 17.89 -22.04 -2.48
N LEU A 71 16.73 -21.65 -1.93
CA LEU A 71 16.09 -22.29 -0.78
C LEU A 71 15.77 -23.77 -1.08
N ALA A 72 15.13 -24.04 -2.23
CA ALA A 72 14.80 -25.40 -2.68
C ALA A 72 16.04 -26.31 -2.79
N LYS A 73 17.16 -25.77 -3.31
CA LYS A 73 18.42 -26.51 -3.38
C LYS A 73 19.01 -26.78 -2.01
N LYS A 74 18.97 -25.80 -1.11
CA LYS A 74 19.52 -25.92 0.25
C LYS A 74 18.76 -26.95 1.07
N GLU A 75 17.44 -26.96 0.95
CA GLU A 75 16.55 -27.83 1.72
C GLU A 75 16.22 -29.16 1.01
N HIS A 76 16.70 -29.34 -0.22
CA HIS A 76 16.40 -30.52 -1.08
C HIS A 76 14.90 -30.74 -1.24
N ARG A 77 14.10 -29.67 -1.37
CA ARG A 77 12.62 -29.70 -1.49
C ARG A 77 12.17 -29.28 -2.88
N GLN A 78 11.06 -29.87 -3.34
CA GLN A 78 10.44 -29.57 -4.65
C GLN A 78 9.23 -28.63 -4.55
N ASP A 79 8.74 -28.36 -3.35
CA ASP A 79 7.50 -27.62 -3.06
C ASP A 79 7.74 -26.18 -2.62
N VAL A 80 8.95 -25.66 -2.79
CA VAL A 80 9.28 -24.26 -2.47
C VAL A 80 8.62 -23.35 -3.51
N THR A 81 7.93 -22.32 -3.03
CA THR A 81 7.21 -21.33 -3.83
C THR A 81 7.90 -19.97 -3.73
N ALA A 82 8.08 -19.24 -4.84
CA ALA A 82 8.65 -17.89 -4.80
C ALA A 82 7.74 -16.92 -4.05
N GLN A 83 8.33 -15.85 -3.50
CA GLN A 83 7.55 -14.74 -2.96
C GLN A 83 6.91 -13.96 -4.11
N PRO A 84 5.59 -13.67 -4.07
CA PRO A 84 4.96 -12.78 -5.03
C PRO A 84 5.41 -11.34 -4.79
N PHE A 85 5.74 -10.61 -5.85
CA PHE A 85 6.40 -9.32 -5.74
C PHE A 85 5.91 -8.32 -6.80
N GLY A 86 5.83 -7.05 -6.41
CA GLY A 86 5.48 -5.94 -7.29
C GLY A 86 5.30 -4.62 -6.55
N ILE A 87 4.50 -3.69 -7.08
CA ILE A 87 4.21 -2.41 -6.43
C ILE A 87 3.18 -2.60 -5.33
N GLY A 88 3.44 -2.06 -4.14
CA GLY A 88 2.50 -2.05 -3.03
C GLY A 88 1.27 -1.17 -3.36
N ALA A 89 0.05 -1.68 -3.15
CA ALA A 89 -1.16 -0.95 -3.52
C ALA A 89 -1.38 0.29 -2.65
N SER A 90 -1.19 0.22 -1.35
CA SER A 90 -1.29 1.37 -0.43
C SER A 90 -0.19 2.40 -0.68
N GLN A 91 1.01 1.95 -1.05
CA GLN A 91 2.11 2.84 -1.44
C GLN A 91 1.81 3.55 -2.74
N LEU A 92 1.30 2.83 -3.74
CA LEU A 92 0.90 3.42 -5.02
C LEU A 92 -0.05 4.60 -4.84
N THR A 93 -1.16 4.35 -4.14
CA THR A 93 -2.18 5.38 -3.90
C THR A 93 -1.64 6.52 -3.01
N GLY A 94 -0.85 6.20 -1.99
CA GLY A 94 -0.19 7.19 -1.16
C GLY A 94 0.76 8.09 -1.97
N TRP A 95 1.59 7.52 -2.83
CA TRP A 95 2.49 8.29 -3.70
C TRP A 95 1.72 9.17 -4.70
N LEU A 96 0.66 8.63 -5.31
CA LEU A 96 -0.15 9.39 -6.25
C LEU A 96 -0.89 10.55 -5.58
N TYR A 97 -1.64 10.28 -4.53
CA TYR A 97 -2.58 11.27 -3.96
C TYR A 97 -1.99 12.13 -2.84
N LEU A 98 -0.92 11.70 -2.19
CA LEU A 98 -0.36 12.40 -1.04
C LEU A 98 1.03 13.01 -1.30
N ILE A 99 1.67 12.66 -2.43
CA ILE A 99 2.99 13.19 -2.80
C ILE A 99 2.93 13.83 -4.18
N MET A 100 2.77 13.05 -5.26
CA MET A 100 2.82 13.56 -6.63
C MET A 100 1.64 14.46 -6.97
N GLY A 101 0.42 14.06 -6.60
CA GLY A 101 -0.79 14.85 -6.83
C GLY A 101 -0.74 16.24 -6.21
N PRO A 102 -0.48 16.40 -4.91
CA PRO A 102 -0.35 17.71 -4.29
C PRO A 102 0.72 18.59 -4.94
N VAL A 103 1.87 18.04 -5.32
CA VAL A 103 2.90 18.82 -6.06
C VAL A 103 2.35 19.31 -7.38
N TYR A 104 1.75 18.41 -8.17
CA TYR A 104 1.19 18.77 -9.48
C TYR A 104 0.06 19.78 -9.38
N TRP A 105 -0.88 19.58 -8.45
CA TRP A 105 -2.03 20.49 -8.30
C TRP A 105 -1.63 21.88 -7.81
N GLN A 106 -0.59 21.99 -6.97
CA GLN A 106 -0.11 23.29 -6.48
C GLN A 106 0.74 24.04 -7.50
N THR A 107 1.51 23.32 -8.31
CA THR A 107 2.51 23.93 -9.22
C THR A 107 2.11 23.92 -10.69
N GLY A 108 1.23 23.00 -11.10
CA GLY A 108 0.95 22.70 -12.49
C GLY A 108 2.12 22.02 -13.24
N ASP A 109 3.20 21.68 -12.51
CA ASP A 109 4.43 21.14 -13.08
C ASP A 109 4.51 19.60 -12.90
N ALA A 110 4.26 18.89 -13.99
CA ALA A 110 4.29 17.42 -14.02
C ALA A 110 5.70 16.85 -13.84
N GLU A 111 6.73 17.55 -14.34
CA GLU A 111 8.12 17.14 -14.21
C GLU A 111 8.55 17.24 -12.73
N LEU A 112 8.19 18.33 -12.05
CA LEU A 112 8.46 18.49 -10.62
C LEU A 112 7.73 17.43 -9.79
N ALA A 113 6.47 17.11 -10.08
CA ALA A 113 5.73 16.06 -9.41
C ALA A 113 6.40 14.68 -9.60
N PHE A 114 6.86 14.37 -10.79
CA PHE A 114 7.64 13.18 -11.09
C PHE A 114 8.95 13.14 -10.31
N GLN A 115 9.72 14.23 -10.32
CA GLN A 115 11.01 14.36 -9.62
C GLN A 115 10.86 14.16 -8.10
N VAL A 116 9.85 14.78 -7.48
CA VAL A 116 9.55 14.61 -6.04
C VAL A 116 9.11 13.17 -5.77
N GLY A 117 8.31 12.56 -6.64
CA GLY A 117 7.92 11.16 -6.54
C GLY A 117 9.11 10.19 -6.55
N LEU A 118 10.09 10.44 -7.44
CA LEU A 118 11.35 9.65 -7.50
C LEU A 118 12.19 9.82 -6.24
N ALA A 119 12.36 11.06 -5.77
CA ALA A 119 13.10 11.35 -4.54
C ALA A 119 12.46 10.67 -3.33
N ALA A 120 11.13 10.72 -3.24
CA ALA A 120 10.37 10.03 -2.21
C ALA A 120 10.57 8.51 -2.25
N SER A 121 10.56 7.91 -3.45
CA SER A 121 10.78 6.48 -3.64
C SER A 121 12.21 6.07 -3.28
N LEU A 122 13.22 6.88 -3.62
CA LEU A 122 14.61 6.63 -3.23
C LEU A 122 14.77 6.62 -1.70
N ILE A 123 14.22 7.63 -1.01
CA ILE A 123 14.21 7.69 0.46
C ILE A 123 13.46 6.48 1.03
N GLY A 124 12.33 6.14 0.43
CA GLY A 124 11.54 4.97 0.80
C GLY A 124 12.34 3.67 0.72
N GLY A 125 13.02 3.43 -0.40
CA GLY A 125 13.88 2.26 -0.57
C GLY A 125 15.03 2.22 0.45
N PHE A 126 15.62 3.37 0.78
CA PHE A 126 16.63 3.45 1.83
C PHE A 126 16.08 3.10 3.21
N ILE A 127 14.87 3.60 3.56
CA ILE A 127 14.17 3.24 4.81
C ILE A 127 13.93 1.73 4.86
N GLU A 128 13.56 1.12 3.76
CA GLU A 128 13.30 -0.32 3.66
C GLU A 128 14.57 -1.16 3.85
N VAL A 129 15.69 -0.74 3.23
CA VAL A 129 17.01 -1.33 3.48
C VAL A 129 17.37 -1.25 4.96
N LEU A 130 17.20 -0.08 5.59
CA LEU A 130 17.40 0.09 7.03
C LEU A 130 16.45 -0.80 7.84
N GLY A 131 15.20 -0.91 7.41
CA GLY A 131 14.18 -1.80 7.98
C GLY A 131 14.66 -3.24 8.06
N GLY A 132 15.41 -3.73 7.09
CA GLY A 132 16.03 -5.06 7.10
C GLY A 132 16.99 -5.31 8.27
N PHE A 133 17.53 -4.25 8.89
CA PHE A 133 18.39 -4.35 10.06
C PHE A 133 17.63 -4.20 11.39
N ILE A 134 16.56 -3.40 11.40
CA ILE A 134 15.79 -3.07 12.61
C ILE A 134 14.41 -3.77 12.66
N GLY A 135 13.95 -4.35 11.55
CA GLY A 135 12.61 -4.93 11.41
C GLY A 135 12.27 -5.95 12.51
N ARG A 136 13.20 -6.85 12.83
CA ARG A 136 13.02 -7.81 13.94
C ARG A 136 12.81 -7.14 15.31
N TRP A 137 13.42 -6.00 15.55
CA TRP A 137 13.22 -5.25 16.79
C TRP A 137 11.84 -4.59 16.79
N ILE A 138 11.42 -4.01 15.66
CA ILE A 138 10.10 -3.38 15.53
C ILE A 138 8.98 -4.40 15.77
N VAL A 139 9.05 -5.59 15.15
CA VAL A 139 8.05 -6.65 15.36
C VAL A 139 7.99 -7.14 16.82
N LYS A 140 9.10 -7.05 17.56
CA LYS A 140 9.10 -7.37 19.00
C LYS A 140 8.46 -6.28 19.86
N VAL A 141 8.55 -5.01 19.42
CA VAL A 141 8.07 -3.85 20.18
C VAL A 141 6.63 -3.49 19.81
N VAL A 142 6.29 -3.57 18.52
CA VAL A 142 4.94 -3.24 18.04
C VAL A 142 4.03 -4.48 18.16
N PRO A 143 2.86 -4.38 18.82
CA PRO A 143 1.93 -5.49 18.90
C PRO A 143 1.46 -5.95 17.53
N HIS A 144 1.39 -7.26 17.30
CA HIS A 144 0.90 -7.84 16.05
C HIS A 144 -0.48 -7.30 15.67
N SER A 145 -1.39 -7.14 16.65
CA SER A 145 -2.72 -6.57 16.43
C SER A 145 -2.70 -5.12 15.92
N ALA A 146 -1.70 -4.33 16.31
CA ALA A 146 -1.54 -2.95 15.82
C ALA A 146 -1.04 -2.93 14.36
N LEU A 147 -0.09 -3.82 14.02
CA LEU A 147 0.41 -3.98 12.66
C LEU A 147 -0.70 -4.42 11.71
N MET A 148 -1.43 -5.48 12.09
CA MET A 148 -2.55 -6.01 11.32
C MET A 148 -3.68 -4.99 11.18
N GLY A 149 -4.00 -4.27 12.26
CA GLY A 149 -5.01 -3.21 12.24
C GLY A 149 -4.66 -2.06 11.28
N ASN A 150 -3.42 -1.57 11.34
CA ASN A 150 -2.93 -0.52 10.45
C ASN A 150 -2.97 -0.95 8.98
N MET A 151 -2.55 -2.19 8.68
CA MET A 151 -2.59 -2.75 7.34
C MET A 151 -4.02 -2.91 6.83
N ALA A 152 -4.92 -3.48 7.64
CA ALA A 152 -6.32 -3.64 7.28
C ALA A 152 -7.00 -2.30 7.00
N SER A 153 -6.74 -1.30 7.83
CA SER A 153 -7.26 0.06 7.68
C SER A 153 -6.79 0.71 6.39
N SER A 154 -5.51 0.57 6.07
CA SER A 154 -4.92 1.08 4.81
C SER A 154 -5.54 0.41 3.59
N ALA A 155 -5.66 -0.92 3.62
CA ALA A 155 -6.25 -1.68 2.53
C ALA A 155 -7.74 -1.34 2.34
N LEU A 156 -8.51 -1.25 3.42
CA LEU A 156 -9.93 -0.92 3.36
C LEU A 156 -10.17 0.48 2.76
N VAL A 157 -9.43 1.48 3.22
CA VAL A 157 -9.63 2.87 2.78
C VAL A 157 -9.09 3.08 1.37
N TRP A 158 -7.80 2.80 1.16
CA TRP A 158 -7.13 3.18 -0.08
C TRP A 158 -7.36 2.24 -1.26
N LEU A 159 -7.74 0.98 -1.03
CA LEU A 159 -8.08 0.05 -2.10
C LEU A 159 -9.59 -0.07 -2.28
N SER A 160 -10.33 -0.31 -1.16
CA SER A 160 -11.75 -0.60 -1.29
C SER A 160 -12.59 0.65 -1.44
N PHE A 161 -12.44 1.67 -0.58
CA PHE A 161 -13.31 2.86 -0.64
C PHE A 161 -13.06 3.67 -1.90
N VAL A 162 -11.78 3.91 -2.25
CA VAL A 162 -11.42 4.58 -3.51
C VAL A 162 -11.95 3.80 -4.71
N GLY A 163 -11.72 2.48 -4.74
CA GLY A 163 -12.16 1.63 -5.84
C GLY A 163 -13.68 1.59 -5.99
N ILE A 164 -14.42 1.50 -4.87
CA ILE A 164 -15.90 1.54 -4.89
C ILE A 164 -16.40 2.88 -5.43
N ALA A 165 -15.83 4.00 -4.98
CA ALA A 165 -16.22 5.32 -5.48
C ALA A 165 -16.06 5.41 -7.01
N MET A 166 -14.93 4.93 -7.57
CA MET A 166 -14.70 4.89 -9.02
C MET A 166 -15.66 3.96 -9.76
N VAL A 167 -15.99 2.80 -9.17
CA VAL A 167 -16.98 1.87 -9.75
C VAL A 167 -18.36 2.52 -9.86
N PHE A 168 -18.77 3.23 -8.82
CA PHE A 168 -20.10 3.90 -8.78
C PHE A 168 -20.14 5.18 -9.61
N ASP A 169 -19.00 5.78 -9.93
CA ASP A 169 -18.93 6.89 -10.90
C ASP A 169 -19.24 6.43 -12.34
N LYS A 170 -18.94 5.18 -12.68
CA LYS A 170 -19.16 4.59 -14.00
C LYS A 170 -19.95 3.28 -13.93
N PRO A 171 -21.22 3.32 -13.45
CA PRO A 171 -21.98 2.11 -13.11
C PRO A 171 -22.26 1.19 -14.29
N LEU A 172 -22.40 1.72 -15.50
CA LEU A 172 -22.81 0.91 -16.66
C LEU A 172 -21.83 -0.23 -16.99
N TYR A 173 -20.53 0.00 -16.88
CA TYR A 173 -19.54 -1.03 -17.23
C TYR A 173 -18.70 -1.52 -16.05
N ALA A 174 -18.74 -0.85 -14.89
CA ALA A 174 -17.96 -1.24 -13.72
C ALA A 174 -18.80 -1.94 -12.63
N LEU A 175 -20.10 -1.61 -12.50
CA LEU A 175 -20.93 -2.14 -11.42
C LEU A 175 -21.23 -3.64 -11.57
N LEU A 176 -21.47 -4.13 -12.79
CA LEU A 176 -21.70 -5.56 -13.00
C LEU A 176 -20.45 -6.41 -12.70
N PRO A 177 -19.24 -6.05 -13.19
CA PRO A 177 -17.98 -6.65 -12.72
C PRO A 177 -17.83 -6.63 -11.20
N PHE A 178 -18.18 -5.52 -10.55
CA PHE A 178 -18.14 -5.39 -9.10
C PHE A 178 -19.09 -6.39 -8.41
N CYS A 179 -20.35 -6.47 -8.87
CA CYS A 179 -21.31 -7.44 -8.33
C CYS A 179 -20.82 -8.89 -8.48
N MET A 180 -20.19 -9.24 -9.60
CA MET A 180 -19.60 -10.57 -9.80
C MET A 180 -18.51 -10.86 -8.77
N VAL A 181 -17.60 -9.91 -8.55
CA VAL A 181 -16.51 -10.05 -7.56
C VAL A 181 -17.08 -10.15 -6.14
N VAL A 182 -18.10 -9.36 -5.82
CA VAL A 182 -18.78 -9.44 -4.51
C VAL A 182 -19.41 -10.81 -4.30
N ILE A 183 -20.13 -11.32 -5.29
CA ILE A 183 -20.83 -12.62 -5.19
C ILE A 183 -19.82 -13.77 -5.08
N ASP A 184 -18.85 -13.83 -5.98
CA ASP A 184 -17.98 -14.99 -6.12
C ASP A 184 -16.84 -15.04 -5.10
N TYR A 185 -16.26 -13.87 -4.78
CA TYR A 185 -15.11 -13.81 -3.89
C TYR A 185 -15.51 -13.50 -2.44
N LEU A 186 -16.34 -12.48 -2.22
CA LEU A 186 -16.77 -12.12 -0.87
C LEU A 186 -17.89 -13.03 -0.38
N GLY A 187 -18.87 -13.33 -1.24
CA GLY A 187 -19.96 -14.25 -0.96
C GLY A 187 -19.59 -15.73 -1.01
N LYS A 188 -18.37 -16.05 -1.50
CA LYS A 188 -17.89 -17.43 -1.66
C LYS A 188 -18.86 -18.33 -2.41
N ALA A 189 -19.48 -17.80 -3.48
CA ALA A 189 -20.42 -18.56 -4.30
C ALA A 189 -19.80 -19.84 -4.89
N ASP A 190 -20.64 -20.83 -5.17
CA ASP A 190 -20.20 -22.14 -5.69
C ASP A 190 -19.59 -21.99 -7.09
N LYS A 191 -18.32 -22.38 -7.24
CA LYS A 191 -17.54 -22.23 -8.47
C LYS A 191 -17.52 -23.49 -9.33
N ARG A 192 -18.44 -24.46 -9.11
CA ARG A 192 -18.43 -25.75 -9.82
C ARG A 192 -18.42 -25.64 -11.35
N PHE A 193 -18.96 -24.55 -11.89
CA PHE A 193 -19.03 -24.30 -13.33
C PHE A 193 -17.98 -23.32 -13.85
N GLN A 194 -17.16 -22.74 -13.00
CA GLN A 194 -16.24 -21.66 -13.38
C GLN A 194 -14.80 -22.18 -13.42
N LYS A 195 -14.26 -22.33 -14.64
CA LYS A 195 -12.87 -22.73 -14.88
C LYS A 195 -11.90 -21.54 -14.92
N ILE A 196 -12.42 -20.32 -15.13
CA ILE A 196 -11.63 -19.08 -15.27
C ILE A 196 -11.78 -18.26 -13.97
N PRO A 197 -10.70 -17.64 -13.45
CA PRO A 197 -10.78 -16.76 -12.29
C PRO A 197 -11.82 -15.64 -12.49
N THR A 198 -12.68 -15.42 -11.51
CA THR A 198 -13.76 -14.40 -11.57
C THR A 198 -13.21 -13.02 -11.89
N GLY A 199 -12.04 -12.65 -11.36
CA GLY A 199 -11.41 -11.36 -11.64
C GLY A 199 -11.15 -11.13 -13.12
N VAL A 200 -10.68 -12.16 -13.84
CA VAL A 200 -10.45 -12.09 -15.29
C VAL A 200 -11.78 -11.91 -16.04
N VAL A 201 -12.79 -12.72 -15.67
CA VAL A 201 -14.13 -12.62 -16.26
C VAL A 201 -14.74 -11.25 -16.02
N ALA A 202 -14.61 -10.71 -14.81
CA ALA A 202 -15.11 -9.39 -14.44
C ALA A 202 -14.46 -8.28 -15.29
N VAL A 203 -13.14 -8.28 -15.42
CA VAL A 203 -12.40 -7.28 -16.23
C VAL A 203 -12.79 -7.39 -17.71
N VAL A 204 -12.83 -8.60 -18.26
CA VAL A 204 -13.24 -8.81 -19.68
C VAL A 204 -14.67 -8.37 -19.91
N LEU A 205 -15.59 -8.70 -18.99
CA LEU A 205 -16.99 -8.30 -19.09
C LEU A 205 -17.14 -6.77 -19.03
N GLY A 206 -16.43 -6.12 -18.10
CA GLY A 206 -16.41 -4.66 -18.00
C GLY A 206 -15.87 -4.00 -19.29
N ALA A 207 -14.82 -4.57 -19.86
CA ALA A 207 -14.29 -4.11 -21.15
C ALA A 207 -15.31 -4.28 -22.29
N VAL A 208 -15.95 -5.46 -22.42
CA VAL A 208 -16.97 -5.71 -23.43
C VAL A 208 -18.14 -4.71 -23.31
N ILE A 209 -18.62 -4.47 -22.08
CA ILE A 209 -19.71 -3.51 -21.87
C ILE A 209 -19.26 -2.09 -22.22
N ALA A 210 -18.05 -1.69 -21.86
CA ALA A 210 -17.50 -0.38 -22.17
C ALA A 210 -17.38 -0.16 -23.69
N TRP A 211 -16.98 -1.20 -24.44
CA TRP A 211 -16.93 -1.18 -25.92
C TRP A 211 -18.33 -1.10 -26.51
N CYS A 212 -19.26 -1.93 -26.08
CA CYS A 212 -20.65 -1.92 -26.57
C CYS A 212 -21.38 -0.62 -26.22
N GLY A 213 -21.05 -0.02 -25.07
CA GLY A 213 -21.62 1.25 -24.61
C GLY A 213 -20.99 2.51 -25.21
N GLY A 214 -19.94 2.36 -26.05
CA GLY A 214 -19.26 3.49 -26.70
C GLY A 214 -18.34 4.30 -25.76
N TYR A 215 -18.04 3.81 -24.57
CA TYR A 215 -17.07 4.43 -23.65
C TYR A 215 -15.63 4.23 -24.14
N LEU A 216 -15.33 3.04 -24.65
CA LEU A 216 -14.13 2.77 -25.41
C LEU A 216 -14.46 2.84 -26.89
N THR A 217 -13.65 3.57 -27.65
CA THR A 217 -13.88 3.81 -29.08
C THR A 217 -12.77 3.20 -29.91
N TRP A 218 -13.13 2.76 -31.11
CA TRP A 218 -12.15 2.21 -32.06
C TRP A 218 -11.08 3.23 -32.44
N ASP A 219 -11.44 4.51 -32.50
CA ASP A 219 -10.51 5.59 -32.82
C ASP A 219 -9.46 5.76 -31.71
N ASN A 220 -9.86 5.77 -30.44
CA ASN A 220 -8.94 5.84 -29.30
C ASN A 220 -8.04 4.61 -29.24
N PHE A 221 -8.60 3.43 -29.50
CA PHE A 221 -7.82 2.19 -29.53
C PHE A 221 -6.79 2.20 -30.65
N THR A 222 -7.18 2.57 -31.89
CA THR A 222 -6.23 2.67 -33.02
C THR A 222 -5.20 3.77 -32.79
N ALA A 223 -5.58 4.90 -32.22
CA ALA A 223 -4.66 5.97 -31.86
C ALA A 223 -3.63 5.51 -30.80
N SER A 224 -4.00 4.58 -29.90
CA SER A 224 -3.10 4.07 -28.89
C SER A 224 -1.90 3.28 -29.45
N PHE A 225 -2.00 2.76 -30.68
CA PHE A 225 -0.88 2.10 -31.35
C PHE A 225 0.28 3.08 -31.67
N SER A 226 0.02 4.38 -31.71
CA SER A 226 1.09 5.38 -31.81
C SER A 226 2.00 5.41 -30.59
N ASN A 227 1.53 4.88 -29.45
CA ASN A 227 2.32 4.73 -28.22
C ASN A 227 3.20 3.46 -28.24
N LEU A 228 3.06 2.58 -29.22
CA LEU A 228 3.96 1.45 -29.37
C LEU A 228 5.33 1.91 -29.82
N GLY A 229 6.33 1.48 -29.11
CA GLY A 229 7.71 1.84 -29.37
C GLY A 229 8.62 1.11 -28.41
N PHE A 230 9.91 1.39 -28.50
CA PHE A 230 10.86 0.90 -27.51
C PHE A 230 11.23 2.04 -26.58
N TYR A 231 10.83 1.93 -25.33
CA TYR A 231 11.05 2.91 -24.26
C TYR A 231 12.05 2.34 -23.25
N PRO A 232 13.37 2.50 -23.46
CA PRO A 232 14.36 2.02 -22.51
C PRO A 232 14.26 2.81 -21.19
N PRO A 233 14.46 2.15 -20.04
CA PRO A 233 14.55 2.86 -18.77
C PRO A 233 15.66 3.90 -18.83
N THR A 234 15.33 5.15 -18.54
CA THR A 234 16.29 6.26 -18.56
C THR A 234 16.83 6.51 -17.16
N PHE A 235 18.11 6.85 -17.03
CA PHE A 235 18.70 7.17 -15.75
C PHE A 235 18.25 8.55 -15.29
N CYS A 236 17.53 8.60 -14.17
CA CYS A 236 16.88 9.79 -13.59
C CYS A 236 17.62 10.36 -12.38
N GLY A 237 18.94 10.18 -12.26
CA GLY A 237 19.70 10.68 -11.12
C GLY A 237 19.63 12.20 -10.95
N GLY A 238 19.62 12.95 -12.06
CA GLY A 238 19.43 14.41 -12.07
C GLY A 238 18.05 14.82 -11.56
N ASP A 239 17.01 14.12 -11.98
CA ASP A 239 15.61 14.35 -11.57
C ASP A 239 15.44 14.13 -10.07
N ILE A 240 16.04 13.07 -9.51
CA ILE A 240 16.04 12.79 -8.07
C ILE A 240 16.68 13.95 -7.29
N VAL A 241 17.83 14.46 -7.73
CA VAL A 241 18.50 15.58 -7.07
C VAL A 241 17.62 16.84 -7.06
N GLN A 242 16.89 17.11 -8.14
CA GLN A 242 15.94 18.23 -8.16
C GLN A 242 14.74 17.96 -7.23
N GLY A 243 14.18 16.75 -7.25
CA GLY A 243 13.09 16.34 -6.38
C GLY A 243 13.43 16.43 -4.89
N MET A 244 14.70 16.17 -4.51
CA MET A 244 15.16 16.30 -3.12
C MET A 244 15.00 17.73 -2.56
N LYS A 245 15.00 18.76 -3.40
CA LYS A 245 14.80 20.14 -2.96
C LYS A 245 13.38 20.40 -2.44
N GLY A 246 12.38 19.66 -2.96
CA GLY A 246 10.97 19.77 -2.58
C GLY A 246 10.46 18.69 -1.62
N ILE A 247 11.31 17.80 -1.12
CA ILE A 247 10.88 16.57 -0.43
C ILE A 247 10.43 16.81 1.02
N PHE A 248 10.92 17.84 1.69
CA PHE A 248 10.76 18.07 3.12
C PHE A 248 9.30 18.06 3.61
N PRO A 249 8.34 18.73 2.95
CA PRO A 249 6.93 18.70 3.35
C PRO A 249 6.29 17.31 3.29
N PHE A 250 6.86 16.40 2.52
CA PHE A 250 6.31 15.06 2.30
C PHE A 250 6.91 13.99 3.21
N LEU A 251 7.95 14.29 4.00
CA LEU A 251 8.53 13.31 4.93
C LEU A 251 7.51 12.73 5.93
N PRO A 252 6.53 13.49 6.46
CA PRO A 252 5.47 12.95 7.33
C PRO A 252 4.57 11.92 6.64
N VAL A 253 4.53 11.91 5.33
CA VAL A 253 3.80 10.92 4.52
C VAL A 253 4.72 9.76 4.14
N ILE A 254 5.91 10.07 3.64
CA ILE A 254 6.87 9.06 3.13
C ILE A 254 7.29 8.10 4.22
N ILE A 255 7.71 8.60 5.39
CA ILE A 255 8.27 7.75 6.45
C ILE A 255 7.23 6.76 6.98
N PRO A 256 6.01 7.15 7.37
CA PRO A 256 5.01 6.20 7.83
C PRO A 256 4.55 5.20 6.76
N LEU A 257 4.36 5.67 5.51
CA LEU A 257 4.01 4.79 4.40
C LEU A 257 5.10 3.74 4.15
N GLN A 258 6.35 4.14 4.25
CA GLN A 258 7.46 3.22 4.02
C GLN A 258 7.70 2.27 5.19
N ILE A 259 7.45 2.72 6.43
CA ILE A 259 7.38 1.82 7.59
C ILE A 259 6.30 0.76 7.38
N ASN A 260 5.13 1.15 6.88
CA ASN A 260 4.08 0.20 6.53
C ASN A 260 4.52 -0.77 5.41
N ASN A 261 5.28 -0.29 4.42
CA ASN A 261 5.79 -1.11 3.31
C ASN A 261 6.71 -2.23 3.82
N PHE A 262 7.75 -1.89 4.58
CA PHE A 262 8.65 -2.92 5.09
C PHE A 262 7.98 -3.87 6.09
N LEU A 263 6.99 -3.41 6.84
CA LEU A 263 6.18 -4.29 7.70
C LEU A 263 5.34 -5.26 6.87
N SER A 264 4.80 -4.84 5.74
CA SER A 264 4.09 -5.70 4.79
C SER A 264 5.01 -6.79 4.23
N THR A 265 6.22 -6.43 3.81
CA THR A 265 7.25 -7.40 3.37
C THR A 265 7.55 -8.41 4.48
N LEU A 266 7.75 -7.95 5.70
CA LEU A 266 8.05 -8.82 6.84
C LEU A 266 6.91 -9.80 7.13
N GLN A 267 5.66 -9.34 7.10
CA GLN A 267 4.48 -10.18 7.25
C GLN A 267 4.32 -11.19 6.11
N GLY A 268 4.61 -10.82 4.87
CA GLY A 268 4.65 -11.73 3.73
C GLY A 268 5.68 -12.86 3.93
N ILE A 269 6.85 -12.55 4.47
CA ILE A 269 7.90 -13.52 4.78
C ILE A 269 7.46 -14.46 5.92
N GLU A 270 6.86 -13.93 6.99
CA GLU A 270 6.34 -14.76 8.08
C GLU A 270 5.18 -15.66 7.62
N ALA A 271 4.31 -15.17 6.74
CA ALA A 271 3.26 -15.99 6.13
C ALA A 271 3.84 -17.14 5.28
N ALA A 272 4.91 -16.91 4.52
CA ALA A 272 5.60 -17.96 3.79
C ALA A 272 6.24 -18.99 4.73
N LYS A 273 6.85 -18.53 5.81
CA LYS A 273 7.45 -19.38 6.84
C LYS A 273 6.42 -20.27 7.54
N ALA A 274 5.21 -19.76 7.80
CA ALA A 274 4.11 -20.51 8.39
C ALA A 274 3.71 -21.74 7.54
N VAL A 275 3.88 -21.67 6.22
CA VAL A 275 3.63 -22.79 5.29
C VAL A 275 4.91 -23.53 4.87
N GLY A 276 6.00 -23.31 5.58
CA GLY A 276 7.25 -24.07 5.49
C GLY A 276 8.32 -23.49 4.55
N ASP A 277 8.14 -22.31 3.95
CA ASP A 277 9.16 -21.67 3.12
C ASP A 277 9.88 -20.55 3.92
N SER A 278 10.99 -20.91 4.55
CA SER A 278 11.72 -20.00 5.45
C SER A 278 12.71 -19.12 4.69
N TYR A 279 12.26 -17.96 4.23
CA TYR A 279 13.10 -16.95 3.60
C TYR A 279 13.88 -16.12 4.63
N PRO A 280 15.13 -15.70 4.33
CA PRO A 280 15.91 -14.83 5.22
C PRO A 280 15.33 -13.40 5.22
N GLU A 281 14.63 -13.00 6.29
CA GLU A 281 13.95 -11.71 6.45
C GLU A 281 14.81 -10.51 6.00
N ARG A 282 16.03 -10.41 6.56
CA ARG A 282 16.95 -9.31 6.23
C ARG A 282 17.27 -9.22 4.74
N ARG A 283 17.46 -10.38 4.09
CA ARG A 283 17.83 -10.42 2.67
C ARG A 283 16.69 -9.99 1.78
N SER A 284 15.48 -10.45 2.07
CA SER A 284 14.28 -10.08 1.33
C SER A 284 13.99 -8.58 1.48
N MET A 285 14.02 -8.03 2.70
CA MET A 285 13.79 -6.60 2.94
C MET A 285 14.84 -5.71 2.28
N VAL A 286 16.13 -6.09 2.36
CA VAL A 286 17.19 -5.36 1.66
C VAL A 286 16.98 -5.39 0.16
N MET A 287 16.51 -6.52 -0.39
CA MET A 287 16.23 -6.61 -1.84
C MET A 287 15.04 -5.77 -2.27
N ASP A 288 13.98 -5.72 -1.47
CA ASP A 288 12.83 -4.85 -1.74
C ASP A 288 13.25 -3.38 -1.79
N GLY A 289 14.02 -2.94 -0.79
CA GLY A 289 14.58 -1.59 -0.78
C GLY A 289 15.53 -1.33 -1.97
N CYS A 290 16.39 -2.28 -2.31
CA CYS A 290 17.28 -2.17 -3.48
C CYS A 290 16.49 -2.11 -4.80
N SER A 291 15.42 -2.91 -4.93
CA SER A 291 14.53 -2.89 -6.10
C SER A 291 13.79 -1.56 -6.22
N THR A 292 13.30 -1.02 -5.11
CA THR A 292 12.69 0.31 -5.03
C THR A 292 13.67 1.40 -5.45
N MET A 293 14.90 1.39 -4.91
CA MET A 293 15.95 2.35 -5.26
C MET A 293 16.40 2.23 -6.71
N LEU A 294 16.57 1.00 -7.22
CA LEU A 294 16.86 0.76 -8.63
C LEU A 294 15.74 1.33 -9.51
N GLY A 295 14.48 1.04 -9.15
CA GLY A 295 13.34 1.59 -9.84
C GLY A 295 13.35 3.11 -9.88
N SER A 296 13.59 3.77 -8.75
CA SER A 296 13.61 5.24 -8.67
C SER A 296 14.72 5.85 -9.52
N LEU A 297 15.89 5.23 -9.56
CA LEU A 297 17.01 5.66 -10.42
C LEU A 297 16.70 5.55 -11.92
N PHE A 298 15.72 4.72 -12.29
CA PHE A 298 15.32 4.50 -13.68
C PHE A 298 13.86 4.87 -13.96
N GLY A 299 13.29 5.80 -13.20
CA GLY A 299 12.03 6.44 -13.53
C GLY A 299 10.80 5.90 -12.80
N ASN A 300 10.91 4.89 -11.94
CA ASN A 300 9.79 4.39 -11.12
C ASN A 300 9.62 5.19 -9.83
N PRO A 301 8.56 6.01 -9.68
CA PRO A 301 8.31 6.72 -8.43
C PRO A 301 7.68 5.85 -7.32
N PHE A 302 7.28 4.61 -7.61
CA PHE A 302 6.51 3.78 -6.69
C PHE A 302 7.37 2.74 -5.98
N PRO A 303 7.28 2.62 -4.62
CA PRO A 303 7.94 1.57 -3.88
C PRO A 303 7.42 0.17 -4.25
N THR A 304 8.33 -0.78 -4.23
CA THR A 304 8.03 -2.20 -4.45
C THR A 304 7.98 -2.95 -3.12
N THR A 305 7.30 -4.11 -3.09
CA THR A 305 7.13 -4.93 -1.88
C THR A 305 6.76 -6.37 -2.22
N VAL A 306 6.93 -7.27 -1.28
CA VAL A 306 6.37 -8.62 -1.32
C VAL A 306 4.85 -8.54 -1.14
N TYR A 307 4.12 -9.24 -2.00
CA TYR A 307 2.66 -9.34 -1.90
C TYR A 307 2.24 -10.41 -0.87
N PHE A 308 1.08 -10.19 -0.28
CA PHE A 308 0.39 -11.24 0.46
C PHE A 308 -0.12 -12.32 -0.50
N GLY A 309 -0.34 -13.53 0.02
CA GLY A 309 -0.93 -14.62 -0.77
C GLY A 309 0.02 -15.76 -1.08
N HIS A 310 1.28 -15.71 -0.68
CA HIS A 310 2.22 -16.82 -0.83
C HIS A 310 1.63 -18.18 -0.38
N PRO A 311 0.97 -18.30 0.80
CA PRO A 311 0.36 -19.57 1.21
C PRO A 311 -0.67 -20.11 0.22
N GLY A 312 -1.52 -19.25 -0.33
CA GLY A 312 -2.53 -19.64 -1.31
C GLY A 312 -1.93 -20.15 -2.61
N TRP A 313 -0.89 -19.51 -3.13
CA TRP A 313 -0.20 -19.97 -4.32
C TRP A 313 0.53 -21.28 -4.10
N LYS A 314 1.12 -21.47 -2.93
CA LYS A 314 1.76 -22.72 -2.54
C LYS A 314 0.73 -23.87 -2.46
N GLU A 315 -0.43 -23.64 -1.88
CA GLU A 315 -1.52 -24.61 -1.79
C GLU A 315 -1.99 -25.07 -3.18
N LEU A 316 -2.02 -24.18 -4.17
CA LEU A 316 -2.30 -24.50 -5.57
C LEU A 316 -1.16 -25.23 -6.27
N GLY A 317 -0.02 -25.42 -5.61
CA GLY A 317 1.14 -26.12 -6.16
C GLY A 317 2.02 -25.26 -7.06
N ALA A 318 1.98 -23.93 -6.92
CA ALA A 318 2.91 -23.02 -7.56
C ALA A 318 4.32 -23.20 -6.97
N ARG A 319 5.34 -22.90 -7.77
CA ARG A 319 6.75 -22.97 -7.39
C ARG A 319 7.43 -21.61 -7.62
N ALA A 320 8.51 -21.58 -8.39
CA ALA A 320 9.21 -20.34 -8.70
C ALA A 320 8.90 -19.81 -10.11
N GLY A 321 8.29 -20.62 -10.97
CA GLY A 321 8.10 -20.32 -12.38
C GLY A 321 7.28 -19.07 -12.66
N PHE A 322 6.23 -18.84 -11.90
CA PHE A 322 5.37 -17.67 -12.06
C PHE A 322 6.16 -16.36 -11.89
N SER A 323 7.12 -16.34 -10.97
CA SER A 323 7.93 -15.13 -10.72
C SER A 323 8.78 -14.77 -11.94
N LEU A 324 9.40 -15.77 -12.59
CA LEU A 324 10.17 -15.55 -13.82
C LEU A 324 9.29 -15.11 -14.99
N VAL A 325 8.11 -15.74 -15.16
CA VAL A 325 7.15 -15.36 -16.21
C VAL A 325 6.69 -13.92 -16.03
N ASN A 326 6.31 -13.55 -14.81
CA ASN A 326 5.88 -12.19 -14.49
C ASN A 326 7.00 -11.16 -14.69
N ALA A 327 8.24 -11.49 -14.26
CA ALA A 327 9.40 -10.63 -14.53
C ALA A 327 9.48 -10.26 -16.02
N VAL A 328 9.49 -11.26 -16.89
CA VAL A 328 9.63 -11.05 -18.34
C VAL A 328 8.41 -10.33 -18.93
N ALA A 329 7.19 -10.72 -18.52
CA ALA A 329 5.96 -10.13 -19.01
C ALA A 329 5.86 -8.63 -18.70
N TYR A 330 6.11 -8.24 -17.44
CA TYR A 330 6.11 -6.83 -17.05
C TYR A 330 7.17 -6.02 -17.78
N LEU A 331 8.39 -6.55 -17.88
CA LEU A 331 9.45 -5.86 -18.61
C LEU A 331 9.05 -5.61 -20.05
N LEU A 332 8.57 -6.64 -20.77
CA LEU A 332 8.17 -6.50 -22.17
C LEU A 332 7.02 -5.51 -22.35
N ILE A 333 5.96 -5.62 -21.55
CA ILE A 333 4.79 -4.75 -21.68
C ILE A 333 5.15 -3.29 -21.39
N CYS A 334 5.97 -3.06 -20.35
CA CYS A 334 6.35 -1.70 -19.97
C CYS A 334 7.36 -1.06 -20.93
N LEU A 335 8.27 -1.85 -21.54
CA LEU A 335 9.26 -1.33 -22.48
C LEU A 335 8.71 -1.11 -23.89
N THR A 336 7.62 -1.78 -24.26
CA THR A 336 7.07 -1.70 -25.62
C THR A 336 5.93 -0.69 -25.79
N GLY A 337 5.54 0.02 -24.71
CA GLY A 337 4.39 0.92 -24.73
C GLY A 337 3.04 0.19 -24.81
N LEU A 338 3.05 -1.15 -24.71
CA LEU A 338 1.84 -1.97 -24.75
C LEU A 338 0.86 -1.63 -23.60
N THR A 339 1.36 -1.05 -22.51
CA THR A 339 0.53 -0.53 -21.41
C THR A 339 -0.52 0.46 -21.91
N GLY A 340 -0.14 1.41 -22.79
CA GLY A 340 -1.07 2.37 -23.38
C GLY A 340 -2.16 1.71 -24.24
N VAL A 341 -1.79 0.69 -25.01
CA VAL A 341 -2.75 -0.07 -25.84
C VAL A 341 -3.72 -0.86 -24.95
N LEU A 342 -3.21 -1.48 -23.89
CA LEU A 342 -4.05 -2.23 -22.95
C LEU A 342 -5.01 -1.32 -22.17
N MET A 343 -4.61 -0.07 -21.87
CA MET A 343 -5.51 0.93 -21.27
C MET A 343 -6.63 1.35 -22.22
N ALA A 344 -6.34 1.48 -23.52
CA ALA A 344 -7.36 1.77 -24.52
C ALA A 344 -8.30 0.57 -24.78
N LEU A 345 -7.89 -0.64 -24.38
CA LEU A 345 -8.69 -1.86 -24.51
C LEU A 345 -9.53 -2.17 -23.27
N ILE A 346 -9.04 -1.83 -22.06
CA ILE A 346 -9.63 -2.21 -20.77
C ILE A 346 -9.88 -0.95 -19.95
N PRO A 347 -11.13 -0.66 -19.53
CA PRO A 347 -11.43 0.52 -18.72
C PRO A 347 -10.84 0.36 -17.30
N THR A 348 -10.22 1.43 -16.82
CA THR A 348 -9.55 1.46 -15.50
C THR A 348 -10.51 1.06 -14.37
N GLU A 349 -11.77 1.51 -14.43
CA GLU A 349 -12.78 1.27 -13.40
C GLU A 349 -13.16 -0.21 -13.29
N ALA A 350 -13.16 -0.95 -14.40
CA ALA A 350 -13.37 -2.41 -14.37
C ALA A 350 -12.19 -3.14 -13.70
N VAL A 351 -10.98 -2.59 -13.82
CA VAL A 351 -9.78 -3.12 -13.17
C VAL A 351 -9.78 -2.79 -11.68
N MET A 352 -10.24 -1.60 -11.27
CA MET A 352 -10.35 -1.17 -9.87
C MET A 352 -11.19 -2.13 -9.02
N VAL A 353 -12.13 -2.85 -9.60
CA VAL A 353 -12.92 -3.88 -8.92
C VAL A 353 -12.04 -4.94 -8.24
N LEU A 354 -10.92 -5.28 -8.85
CA LEU A 354 -9.97 -6.23 -8.26
C LEU A 354 -9.28 -5.67 -7.02
N LEU A 355 -8.95 -4.38 -7.02
CA LEU A 355 -8.37 -3.71 -5.85
C LEU A 355 -9.37 -3.64 -4.69
N VAL A 356 -10.66 -3.42 -4.98
CA VAL A 356 -11.72 -3.50 -3.97
C VAL A 356 -11.72 -4.87 -3.30
N PHE A 357 -11.67 -5.94 -4.07
CA PHE A 357 -11.60 -7.30 -3.53
C PHE A 357 -10.35 -7.49 -2.65
N VAL A 358 -9.18 -7.05 -3.10
CA VAL A 358 -7.93 -7.17 -2.32
C VAL A 358 -8.07 -6.43 -0.98
N GLY A 359 -8.59 -5.22 -0.97
CA GLY A 359 -8.78 -4.43 0.25
C GLY A 359 -9.73 -5.11 1.25
N PHE A 360 -10.87 -5.62 0.79
CA PHE A 360 -11.79 -6.39 1.64
C PHE A 360 -11.18 -7.70 2.13
N SER A 361 -10.44 -8.41 1.28
CA SER A 361 -9.82 -9.69 1.66
C SER A 361 -8.76 -9.52 2.74
N VAL A 362 -7.90 -8.51 2.63
CA VAL A 362 -6.88 -8.17 3.64
C VAL A 362 -7.55 -7.80 4.97
N THR A 363 -8.61 -6.98 4.90
CA THR A 363 -9.35 -6.57 6.10
C THR A 363 -10.05 -7.75 6.76
N ALA A 364 -10.73 -8.59 5.99
CA ALA A 364 -11.40 -9.79 6.50
C ALA A 364 -10.41 -10.79 7.11
N ALA A 365 -9.26 -11.03 6.46
CA ALA A 365 -8.20 -11.89 6.99
C ALA A 365 -7.69 -11.38 8.35
N THR A 366 -7.52 -10.07 8.51
CA THR A 366 -7.13 -9.47 9.79
C THR A 366 -8.12 -9.77 10.91
N PHE A 367 -9.43 -9.64 10.66
CA PHE A 367 -10.45 -9.97 11.67
C PHE A 367 -10.57 -11.48 11.94
N GLN A 368 -10.17 -12.33 11.00
CA GLN A 368 -10.14 -13.80 11.21
C GLN A 368 -8.91 -14.25 12.01
N GLU A 369 -7.78 -13.57 11.83
CA GLU A 369 -6.52 -13.94 12.48
C GLU A 369 -6.43 -13.39 13.93
N LEU A 370 -7.01 -12.22 14.20
CA LEU A 370 -6.91 -11.57 15.48
C LEU A 370 -7.98 -12.06 16.46
N ASP A 371 -7.59 -12.21 17.72
CA ASP A 371 -8.53 -12.43 18.82
C ASP A 371 -9.58 -11.31 18.89
N LYS A 372 -10.82 -11.68 19.23
CA LYS A 372 -11.95 -10.73 19.36
C LYS A 372 -11.68 -9.54 20.28
N LYS A 373 -10.83 -9.71 21.29
CA LYS A 373 -10.43 -8.63 22.23
C LYS A 373 -9.73 -7.46 21.53
N TYR A 374 -9.16 -7.65 20.33
CA TYR A 374 -8.45 -6.62 19.56
C TYR A 374 -9.33 -5.92 18.50
N VAL A 375 -10.61 -6.23 18.39
CA VAL A 375 -11.50 -5.57 17.42
C VAL A 375 -11.44 -4.05 17.56
N ASN A 376 -11.48 -3.52 18.78
CA ASN A 376 -11.38 -2.08 19.03
C ASN A 376 -10.00 -1.50 18.61
N VAL A 377 -8.95 -2.30 18.63
CA VAL A 377 -7.61 -1.90 18.15
C VAL A 377 -7.66 -1.65 16.64
N VAL A 378 -8.26 -2.57 15.88
CA VAL A 378 -8.45 -2.43 14.42
C VAL A 378 -9.35 -1.23 14.10
N LEU A 379 -10.47 -1.06 14.82
CA LEU A 379 -11.38 0.07 14.61
C LEU A 379 -10.69 1.42 14.90
N LEU A 380 -9.90 1.50 15.97
CA LEU A 380 -9.15 2.73 16.29
C LEU A 380 -8.09 3.03 15.23
N SER A 381 -7.43 1.99 14.69
CA SER A 381 -6.43 2.18 13.63
C SER A 381 -7.03 2.72 12.33
N LEU A 382 -8.32 2.44 12.07
CA LEU A 382 -9.03 2.92 10.88
C LEU A 382 -9.23 4.44 10.92
N VAL A 383 -9.44 5.03 12.10
CA VAL A 383 -9.83 6.43 12.23
C VAL A 383 -8.85 7.40 11.57
N PRO A 384 -7.55 7.44 11.88
CA PRO A 384 -6.64 8.39 11.24
C PRO A 384 -6.56 8.20 9.72
N ILE A 385 -6.54 6.97 9.23
CA ILE A 385 -6.42 6.67 7.80
C ILE A 385 -7.67 7.09 7.04
N LEU A 386 -8.86 6.90 7.62
CA LEU A 386 -10.11 7.39 7.04
C LEU A 386 -10.11 8.93 6.98
N PHE A 387 -9.65 9.61 8.01
CA PHE A 387 -9.57 11.08 8.02
C PHE A 387 -8.55 11.61 7.03
N GLN A 388 -7.46 10.89 6.77
CA GLN A 388 -6.52 11.24 5.69
C GLN A 388 -7.20 11.15 4.31
N TYR A 389 -8.01 10.13 4.07
CA TYR A 389 -8.79 10.02 2.84
C TYR A 389 -9.78 11.18 2.70
N ILE A 390 -10.52 11.50 3.77
CA ILE A 390 -11.46 12.64 3.80
C ILE A 390 -10.71 13.96 3.51
N GLN A 391 -9.56 14.18 4.15
CA GLN A 391 -8.70 15.34 3.91
C GLN A 391 -8.31 15.44 2.43
N THR A 392 -7.90 14.33 1.81
CA THR A 392 -7.55 14.28 0.40
C THR A 392 -8.73 14.64 -0.49
N GLN A 393 -9.93 14.09 -0.21
CA GLN A 393 -11.13 14.39 -0.98
C GLN A 393 -11.55 15.86 -0.86
N ILE A 394 -11.48 16.45 0.34
CA ILE A 394 -11.77 17.88 0.54
C ILE A 394 -10.75 18.74 -0.24
N SER A 395 -9.47 18.44 -0.12
CA SER A 395 -8.41 19.19 -0.84
C SER A 395 -8.62 19.14 -2.35
N SER A 396 -8.90 17.95 -2.90
CA SER A 396 -9.16 17.78 -4.33
C SER A 396 -10.44 18.51 -4.78
N SER A 397 -11.50 18.48 -3.97
CA SER A 397 -12.77 19.18 -4.28
C SER A 397 -12.61 20.70 -4.27
N VAL A 398 -11.87 21.23 -3.30
CA VAL A 398 -11.58 22.69 -3.19
C VAL A 398 -10.71 23.13 -4.37
N GLN A 399 -9.73 22.31 -4.79
CA GLN A 399 -8.91 22.60 -5.97
C GLN A 399 -9.72 22.56 -7.26
N ALA A 400 -10.65 21.61 -7.40
CA ALA A 400 -11.57 21.56 -8.53
C ALA A 400 -12.45 22.81 -8.63
N ALA A 401 -12.73 23.49 -7.49
CA ALA A 401 -13.41 24.78 -7.42
C ALA A 401 -12.49 25.97 -7.73
N GLY A 402 -11.21 25.76 -8.07
CA GLY A 402 -10.26 26.79 -8.45
C GLY A 402 -9.60 27.52 -7.28
N THR A 403 -9.61 26.94 -6.06
CA THR A 403 -8.97 27.50 -4.87
C THR A 403 -8.21 26.42 -4.10
N THR A 404 -7.59 26.77 -2.97
CA THR A 404 -6.90 25.81 -2.09
C THR A 404 -7.48 25.85 -0.68
N VAL A 405 -7.27 24.78 0.08
CA VAL A 405 -7.75 24.70 1.47
C VAL A 405 -7.12 25.80 2.34
N GLU A 406 -5.86 26.13 2.08
CA GLU A 406 -5.10 27.16 2.78
C GLU A 406 -5.61 28.60 2.50
N ALA A 407 -6.26 28.78 1.34
CA ALA A 407 -6.88 30.07 0.98
C ALA A 407 -8.21 30.31 1.69
N LEU A 408 -8.80 29.26 2.29
CA LEU A 408 -10.05 29.32 3.02
C LEU A 408 -9.80 29.33 4.53
N THR A 409 -10.60 30.10 5.26
CA THR A 409 -10.52 30.15 6.72
C THR A 409 -11.26 28.98 7.37
N ALA A 410 -10.84 28.58 8.57
CA ALA A 410 -11.56 27.56 9.35
C ALA A 410 -13.02 27.98 9.64
N ALA A 411 -13.32 29.27 9.74
CA ALA A 411 -14.68 29.79 9.94
C ALA A 411 -15.59 29.52 8.72
N GLN A 412 -15.06 29.64 7.51
CA GLN A 412 -15.81 29.32 6.29
C GLN A 412 -16.20 27.83 6.23
N PHE A 413 -15.29 26.94 6.63
CA PHE A 413 -15.60 25.53 6.74
C PHE A 413 -16.61 25.22 7.86
N ALA A 414 -16.50 25.92 9.01
CA ALA A 414 -17.40 25.76 10.15
C ALA A 414 -18.85 26.19 9.83
N GLU A 415 -19.04 27.20 8.98
CA GLU A 415 -20.35 27.62 8.50
C GLU A 415 -21.12 26.46 7.84
N TYR A 416 -20.40 25.56 7.17
CA TYR A 416 -20.94 24.34 6.54
C TYR A 416 -20.75 23.08 7.41
N SER A 417 -20.50 23.26 8.72
CA SER A 417 -20.33 22.16 9.68
C SER A 417 -19.16 21.20 9.35
N VAL A 418 -18.13 21.68 8.68
CA VAL A 418 -16.91 20.90 8.37
C VAL A 418 -15.81 21.22 9.40
N PRO A 419 -15.45 20.28 10.29
CA PRO A 419 -14.39 20.49 11.29
C PRO A 419 -13.01 20.32 10.66
N ILE A 420 -12.65 21.21 9.73
CA ILE A 420 -11.46 21.09 8.87
C ILE A 420 -10.16 20.87 9.65
N GLN A 421 -9.98 21.58 10.77
CA GLN A 421 -8.78 21.43 11.60
C GLN A 421 -8.66 20.02 12.20
N GLY A 422 -9.77 19.48 12.72
CA GLY A 422 -9.79 18.10 13.25
C GLY A 422 -9.48 17.06 12.17
N ILE A 423 -10.02 17.27 10.96
CA ILE A 423 -9.74 16.43 9.80
C ILE A 423 -8.26 16.46 9.43
N GLN A 424 -7.67 17.66 9.35
CA GLN A 424 -6.24 17.84 9.05
C GLN A 424 -5.34 17.23 10.13
N TYR A 425 -5.64 17.47 11.42
CA TYR A 425 -4.85 16.92 12.52
C TYR A 425 -4.85 15.39 12.55
N LEU A 426 -5.98 14.74 12.27
CA LEU A 426 -6.07 13.29 12.19
C LEU A 426 -5.46 12.75 10.90
N GLY A 427 -5.59 13.45 9.79
CA GLY A 427 -5.06 13.05 8.49
C GLY A 427 -3.55 13.19 8.37
N ASN A 428 -2.96 14.22 9.02
CA ASN A 428 -1.52 14.44 8.97
C ASN A 428 -0.74 13.36 9.73
N GLY A 429 0.08 12.59 9.00
CA GLY A 429 0.83 11.47 9.55
C GLY A 429 -0.05 10.27 9.95
N ALA A 430 -1.20 10.08 9.30
CA ALA A 430 -2.23 9.14 9.65
C ALA A 430 -1.75 7.69 9.82
N PHE A 431 -0.86 7.21 8.94
CA PHE A 431 -0.34 5.82 9.05
C PHE A 431 0.45 5.61 10.34
N LEU A 432 1.26 6.58 10.74
CA LEU A 432 2.04 6.50 11.97
C LEU A 432 1.16 6.68 13.20
N SER A 433 0.26 7.66 13.21
CA SER A 433 -0.69 7.86 14.31
C SER A 433 -1.62 6.66 14.48
N SER A 434 -2.10 6.07 13.39
CA SER A 434 -2.88 4.82 13.37
C SER A 434 -2.11 3.67 14.05
N LEU A 435 -0.85 3.44 13.64
CA LEU A 435 -0.01 2.39 14.20
C LEU A 435 0.25 2.59 15.70
N LEU A 436 0.60 3.82 16.09
CA LEU A 436 0.94 4.13 17.47
C LEU A 436 -0.28 4.10 18.40
N LEU A 437 -1.44 4.63 17.96
CA LEU A 437 -2.70 4.56 18.72
C LEU A 437 -3.18 3.11 18.87
N ALA A 438 -3.11 2.33 17.80
CA ALA A 438 -3.43 0.92 17.84
C ALA A 438 -2.49 0.15 18.79
N GLY A 439 -1.19 0.44 18.76
CA GLY A 439 -0.20 -0.15 19.65
C GLY A 439 -0.44 0.19 21.12
N LEU A 440 -0.75 1.45 21.41
CA LEU A 440 -1.13 1.90 22.73
C LEU A 440 -2.34 1.11 23.25
N LEU A 441 -3.42 1.05 22.44
CA LEU A 441 -4.65 0.37 22.84
C LEU A 441 -4.44 -1.14 22.98
N ALA A 442 -3.67 -1.77 22.10
CA ALA A 442 -3.36 -3.21 22.18
C ALA A 442 -2.66 -3.56 23.49
N TYR A 443 -1.68 -2.77 23.91
CA TYR A 443 -1.01 -2.98 25.19
C TYR A 443 -1.91 -2.67 26.40
N VAL A 444 -2.85 -1.74 26.29
CA VAL A 444 -3.87 -1.52 27.34
C VAL A 444 -4.78 -2.74 27.46
N VAL A 445 -5.25 -3.30 26.34
CA VAL A 445 -6.06 -4.54 26.31
C VAL A 445 -5.32 -5.70 26.96
N ASP A 446 -4.01 -5.80 26.74
CA ASP A 446 -3.16 -6.82 27.33
C ASP A 446 -2.71 -6.50 28.80
N LYS A 447 -3.20 -5.41 29.38
CA LYS A 447 -2.82 -4.92 30.74
C LYS A 447 -1.31 -4.66 30.90
N LYS A 448 -0.61 -4.38 29.78
CA LYS A 448 0.82 -4.04 29.75
C LYS A 448 1.01 -2.52 29.77
N TYR A 449 0.59 -1.88 30.85
CA TYR A 449 0.47 -0.42 30.94
C TYR A 449 1.78 0.35 30.69
N PHE A 450 2.94 -0.18 31.10
CA PHE A 450 4.24 0.47 30.83
C PHE A 450 4.59 0.47 29.34
N HIS A 451 4.26 -0.59 28.60
CA HIS A 451 4.46 -0.61 27.15
C HIS A 451 3.46 0.34 26.47
N ALA A 452 2.21 0.39 26.93
CA ALA A 452 1.24 1.36 26.46
C ALA A 452 1.71 2.81 26.68
N ALA A 453 2.31 3.09 27.86
CA ALA A 453 2.89 4.41 28.16
C ALA A 453 4.06 4.76 27.21
N ALA A 454 4.89 3.78 26.85
CA ALA A 454 5.95 4.01 25.87
C ALA A 454 5.39 4.40 24.49
N PHE A 455 4.27 3.80 24.05
CA PHE A 455 3.57 4.21 22.83
C PHE A 455 2.95 5.60 22.96
N GLY A 456 2.42 5.98 24.14
CA GLY A 456 1.99 7.35 24.45
C GLY A 456 3.15 8.36 24.35
N GLY A 457 4.32 7.99 24.86
CA GLY A 457 5.56 8.78 24.72
C GLY A 457 6.00 8.91 23.24
N ALA A 458 5.89 7.84 22.46
CA ALA A 458 6.18 7.86 21.02
C ALA A 458 5.21 8.77 20.25
N LEU A 459 3.91 8.73 20.56
CA LEU A 459 2.91 9.66 20.01
C LEU A 459 3.27 11.11 20.34
N ALA A 460 3.63 11.40 21.59
CA ALA A 460 4.05 12.74 22.02
C ALA A 460 5.29 13.19 21.25
N PHE A 461 6.31 12.35 21.18
CA PHE A 461 7.54 12.65 20.44
C PHE A 461 7.27 12.95 18.97
N CYS A 462 6.49 12.09 18.29
CA CYS A 462 6.13 12.28 16.88
C CYS A 462 5.32 13.59 16.66
N SER A 463 4.46 13.96 17.62
CA SER A 463 3.74 15.25 17.56
C SER A 463 4.68 16.44 17.73
N PHE A 464 5.64 16.37 18.65
CA PHE A 464 6.62 17.44 18.87
C PHE A 464 7.60 17.66 17.71
N ILE A 465 7.82 16.64 16.88
CA ILE A 465 8.64 16.79 15.67
C ILE A 465 7.81 16.92 14.39
N GLY A 466 6.49 17.09 14.50
CA GLY A 466 5.61 17.33 13.37
C GLY A 466 5.41 16.14 12.41
N MET A 467 5.77 14.92 12.83
CA MET A 467 5.52 13.70 12.04
C MET A 467 4.05 13.27 12.06
N ILE A 468 3.29 13.70 13.07
CA ILE A 468 1.84 13.52 13.19
C ILE A 468 1.21 14.82 13.67
N HIS A 469 -0.06 15.05 13.32
CA HIS A 469 -0.87 16.20 13.72
C HIS A 469 -0.36 17.58 13.25
N ALA A 470 0.64 17.63 12.38
CA ALA A 470 1.18 18.85 11.79
C ALA A 470 1.34 18.69 10.27
N PRO A 471 1.30 19.78 9.50
CA PRO A 471 1.39 19.73 8.03
C PRO A 471 2.81 19.40 7.53
N SER A 472 3.84 19.58 8.36
CA SER A 472 5.23 19.31 7.98
C SER A 472 6.09 18.93 9.19
N VAL A 473 7.21 18.25 8.93
CA VAL A 473 8.21 17.94 9.97
C VAL A 473 8.90 19.23 10.40
N ALA A 474 8.76 19.56 11.67
CA ALA A 474 9.40 20.72 12.30
C ALA A 474 9.58 20.43 13.80
N LEU A 475 10.56 21.06 14.42
CA LEU A 475 10.70 20.97 15.87
C LEU A 475 9.65 21.86 16.55
N PHE A 476 8.82 21.27 17.37
CA PHE A 476 7.75 21.91 18.13
C PHE A 476 6.79 22.75 17.27
N PRO A 477 6.17 22.16 16.23
CA PRO A 477 5.18 22.89 15.44
C PRO A 477 3.99 23.26 16.32
N ALA A 478 3.42 24.46 16.10
CA ALA A 478 2.34 25.00 16.92
C ALA A 478 1.13 24.06 17.01
N GLU A 479 0.81 23.39 15.91
CA GLU A 479 -0.28 22.42 15.78
C GLU A 479 0.00 21.12 16.56
N GLY A 480 1.25 20.66 16.60
CA GLY A 480 1.67 19.42 17.23
C GLY A 480 1.82 19.49 18.75
N ILE A 481 2.16 20.69 19.28
CA ILE A 481 2.43 20.88 20.73
C ILE A 481 1.26 20.46 21.62
N PRO A 482 0.00 20.85 21.38
CA PRO A 482 -1.14 20.47 22.23
C PRO A 482 -1.29 18.94 22.30
N PHE A 483 -1.15 18.25 21.17
CA PHE A 483 -1.24 16.79 21.11
C PHE A 483 -0.09 16.12 21.87
N GLY A 484 1.14 16.60 21.70
CA GLY A 484 2.30 16.11 22.41
C GLY A 484 2.14 16.20 23.94
N ILE A 485 1.65 17.32 24.45
CA ILE A 485 1.38 17.51 25.88
C ILE A 485 0.30 16.52 26.37
N VAL A 486 -0.80 16.38 25.64
CA VAL A 486 -1.90 15.48 26.02
C VAL A 486 -1.45 14.02 25.98
N TYR A 487 -0.66 13.61 24.98
CA TYR A 487 -0.10 12.26 24.93
C TYR A 487 0.90 11.97 26.06
N LEU A 488 1.70 12.96 26.48
CA LEU A 488 2.55 12.82 27.68
C LEU A 488 1.71 12.64 28.94
N ALA A 489 0.64 13.43 29.09
CA ALA A 489 -0.28 13.25 30.22
C ALA A 489 -0.95 11.88 30.22
N ALA A 490 -1.38 11.38 29.05
CA ALA A 490 -1.92 10.03 28.90
C ALA A 490 -0.87 8.95 29.22
N ALA A 491 0.37 9.13 28.81
CA ALA A 491 1.48 8.22 29.14
C ALA A 491 1.73 8.20 30.66
N ALA A 492 1.75 9.36 31.31
CA ALA A 492 1.89 9.45 32.76
C ALA A 492 0.73 8.76 33.52
N TRP A 493 -0.50 8.94 33.02
CA TRP A 493 -1.66 8.23 33.54
C TRP A 493 -1.53 6.70 33.42
N LEU A 494 -1.03 6.21 32.27
CA LEU A 494 -0.78 4.78 32.06
C LEU A 494 0.32 4.25 32.96
N VAL A 495 1.37 5.02 33.23
CA VAL A 495 2.41 4.67 34.22
C VAL A 495 1.79 4.54 35.61
N ALA A 496 0.98 5.52 36.05
CA ALA A 496 0.29 5.45 37.34
C ALA A 496 -0.60 4.21 37.46
N LYS A 497 -1.41 3.90 36.44
CA LYS A 497 -2.18 2.64 36.37
C LYS A 497 -1.29 1.40 36.44
N GLY A 498 -0.16 1.40 35.80
CA GLY A 498 0.81 0.28 35.81
C GLY A 498 1.39 0.05 37.19
N LEU A 499 1.69 1.13 37.93
CA LEU A 499 2.18 1.04 39.33
C LEU A 499 1.11 0.49 40.27
N LEU A 500 -0.13 1.01 40.18
CA LEU A 500 -1.25 0.51 41.00
C LEU A 500 -1.52 -0.98 40.73
N PHE A 501 -1.59 -1.38 39.48
CA PHE A 501 -1.80 -2.77 39.09
C PHE A 501 -0.68 -3.71 39.56
N ARG A 502 0.55 -3.22 39.67
CA ARG A 502 1.68 -3.97 40.20
C ARG A 502 1.59 -4.15 41.74
N GLN A 503 1.13 -3.13 42.44
CA GLN A 503 0.88 -3.18 43.88
C GLN A 503 -0.20 -4.19 44.24
N ASP A 504 -1.33 -4.21 43.48
CA ASP A 504 -2.42 -5.17 43.71
C ASP A 504 -1.96 -6.63 43.55
N ARG A 505 -1.09 -6.89 42.54
CA ARG A 505 -0.50 -8.24 42.36
C ARG A 505 0.46 -8.66 43.47
N GLN A 506 1.17 -7.72 44.07
CA GLN A 506 2.09 -8.00 45.18
C GLN A 506 1.36 -8.07 46.53
N GLY A 507 0.20 -7.42 46.66
CA GLY A 507 -0.62 -7.42 47.87
C GLY A 507 -1.57 -8.60 48.02
N GLY A 508 -1.56 -9.61 47.15
CA GLY A 508 -2.27 -10.88 47.31
C GLY A 508 -3.80 -10.82 47.20
N LYS A 509 -4.40 -9.74 46.63
CA LYS A 509 -5.83 -9.71 46.31
C LYS A 509 -6.07 -10.25 44.90
N PRO A 510 -6.91 -11.30 44.72
CA PRO A 510 -7.35 -11.69 43.39
C PRO A 510 -8.12 -10.52 42.77
N ALA A 511 -7.80 -10.21 41.51
CA ALA A 511 -8.54 -9.24 40.74
C ALA A 511 -9.95 -9.82 40.45
N ASP A 512 -10.88 -9.57 41.35
CA ASP A 512 -12.30 -9.81 41.15
C ASP A 512 -12.82 -8.66 40.28
N GLY A 513 -12.99 -8.92 39.02
CA GLY A 513 -13.38 -7.95 37.99
C GLY A 513 -14.42 -8.50 37.07
N THR A 514 -15.51 -9.01 37.65
CA THR A 514 -16.80 -9.09 36.96
C THR A 514 -17.48 -7.72 37.07
N LEU A 515 -17.37 -6.93 36.02
CA LEU A 515 -18.33 -5.87 35.74
C LEU A 515 -18.99 -6.21 34.39
N HIS A 516 -20.30 -6.36 34.49
CA HIS A 516 -21.28 -6.66 33.45
C HIS A 516 -21.21 -5.77 32.19
#